data_8de4b48be33ace43ab89065d7339e0da
#
_entry.id   8de4b48be33ace43ab89065d7339e0da
#
_cell.length_a   1.000
_cell.length_b   1.000
_cell.length_c   1.000
_cell.angle_alpha   90.00
_cell.angle_beta   90.00
_cell.angle_gamma   90.00
#
_symmetry.space_group_name_H-M   'P 1'
#
loop_
_entity.id
_entity.type
_entity.pdbx_description
1 polymer ?
#
loop_
_entity_poly.entity_id
_entity_poly.type
_entity_poly.pdbx_seq_one_letter_code
_entity_poly.pdbx_strand_id
1 'polypeptide(L)'
;MSKIKIFFLFGFLSMVGCTSSNQYEDREVIIFDCQEHATFSSINEIFSDGHFLIPNDGEDKAMMFSEPEQIMYKNGKLYISDWKNGKIIIFNDNGTPELCLCKKGRGPQEYLRISYFDIDKNGNIWILDGQRDRLLRYAQDGSFLSAFDLDYEVNHIKCLDNGNFLLGLAPWDNSRYKNKKILILDKDMKVISACLDSGKYSDPNFEFQSQGFITTENGIFYHTPVDDYVYFLTLDGKYEKSYYVDFGSYVFPKEVRKNIQSHYEKIDNYRALVNTVYIDENRFVGSFLDKGRFMDFIIDRQSDILYLKDGSYASMHLIGVSGNYAIFYIPAGYEGDIPYMPDTVKAEYDLGKDLFLILDINAIK
;
A
#
# COMPACT_ATOMS: atom_id res chain seq x y z
N MET A 1 -14.72 28.08 -8.88
CA MET A 1 -14.49 26.85 -9.66
C MET A 1 -13.02 26.84 -10.07
N SER A 2 -12.16 26.35 -9.21
CA SER A 2 -10.75 26.10 -9.53
C SER A 2 -10.68 24.75 -10.23
N LYS A 3 -10.06 24.71 -11.37
CA LYS A 3 -9.97 23.50 -12.20
C LYS A 3 -8.65 22.82 -11.86
N ILE A 4 -8.69 21.55 -11.50
CA ILE A 4 -7.50 20.70 -11.56
C ILE A 4 -7.04 20.73 -13.02
N LYS A 5 -5.93 21.41 -13.30
CA LYS A 5 -5.42 21.47 -14.65
C LYS A 5 -4.49 20.29 -14.88
N ILE A 6 -4.96 19.30 -15.65
CA ILE A 6 -4.10 18.27 -16.19
C ILE A 6 -3.40 18.83 -17.41
N PHE A 7 -2.08 19.05 -17.31
CA PHE A 7 -1.28 19.46 -18.45
C PHE A 7 -0.60 18.24 -19.06
N PHE A 8 -1.01 17.88 -20.27
CA PHE A 8 -0.24 16.98 -21.14
C PHE A 8 0.86 17.78 -21.82
N LEU A 9 2.09 17.58 -21.42
CA LEU A 9 3.26 18.10 -22.14
C LEU A 9 3.82 16.99 -23.03
N PHE A 10 3.34 16.89 -24.28
CA PHE A 10 3.96 16.06 -25.31
C PHE A 10 5.15 16.82 -25.92
N GLY A 11 6.35 16.42 -25.58
CA GLY A 11 7.56 16.85 -26.24
C GLY A 11 8.16 15.74 -27.07
N PHE A 12 7.91 15.72 -28.37
CA PHE A 12 8.64 14.86 -29.31
C PHE A 12 9.98 15.53 -29.66
N LEU A 13 11.08 14.96 -29.26
CA LEU A 13 12.37 15.17 -29.94
C LEU A 13 13.12 13.84 -29.98
N SER A 14 13.18 13.27 -31.16
CA SER A 14 14.04 12.12 -31.48
C SER A 14 15.48 12.58 -31.64
N MET A 15 16.37 12.18 -30.72
CA MET A 15 17.81 12.09 -31.00
C MET A 15 18.38 10.81 -30.39
N VAL A 16 18.95 10.00 -31.27
CA VAL A 16 19.70 8.79 -30.93
C VAL A 16 21.02 9.22 -30.27
N GLY A 17 21.16 8.90 -29.00
CA GLY A 17 22.39 9.05 -28.24
C GLY A 17 22.29 8.20 -26.98
N CYS A 18 23.17 7.21 -26.82
CA CYS A 18 23.33 6.47 -25.57
C CYS A 18 23.72 7.43 -24.44
N THR A 19 22.72 7.86 -23.67
CA THR A 19 22.90 8.53 -22.38
C THR A 19 21.88 7.93 -21.43
N SER A 20 22.26 7.73 -20.18
CA SER A 20 21.38 7.35 -19.09
C SER A 20 20.04 8.11 -19.21
N SER A 21 18.98 7.43 -19.65
CA SER A 21 17.66 8.02 -19.76
C SER A 21 17.27 8.60 -18.39
N ASN A 22 16.99 9.88 -18.34
CA ASN A 22 16.42 10.51 -17.18
C ASN A 22 15.07 9.84 -16.92
N GLN A 23 14.97 9.09 -15.85
CA GLN A 23 13.83 8.30 -15.36
C GLN A 23 12.56 9.15 -15.16
N TYR A 24 12.62 10.45 -15.37
CA TYR A 24 11.57 11.43 -15.11
C TYR A 24 11.02 12.09 -16.38
N GLU A 25 11.43 11.64 -17.57
CA GLU A 25 10.99 12.25 -18.84
C GLU A 25 9.55 11.82 -19.22
N ASP A 26 9.13 10.59 -18.86
CA ASP A 26 7.78 10.09 -19.07
C ASP A 26 6.97 10.13 -17.77
N ARG A 27 6.53 11.32 -17.36
CA ARG A 27 5.71 11.48 -16.17
C ARG A 27 4.40 12.21 -16.47
N GLU A 28 3.34 11.74 -15.86
CA GLU A 28 2.08 12.47 -15.75
C GLU A 28 2.10 13.30 -14.46
N VAL A 29 1.75 14.59 -14.54
CA VAL A 29 1.69 15.47 -13.37
C VAL A 29 0.25 15.55 -12.88
N ILE A 30 0.03 15.19 -11.62
CA ILE A 30 -1.25 15.32 -10.93
C ILE A 30 -1.12 16.48 -9.96
N ILE A 31 -1.86 17.55 -10.21
CA ILE A 31 -1.94 18.69 -9.29
C ILE A 31 -2.94 18.33 -8.20
N PHE A 32 -2.47 18.25 -6.96
CA PHE A 32 -3.29 17.91 -5.81
C PHE A 32 -3.66 19.18 -5.03
N ASP A 33 -4.82 19.76 -5.36
CA ASP A 33 -5.34 20.92 -4.64
C ASP A 33 -6.39 20.49 -3.59
N CYS A 34 -6.00 20.51 -2.33
CA CYS A 34 -6.88 20.17 -1.21
C CYS A 34 -7.77 21.33 -0.74
N GLN A 35 -7.80 22.45 -1.44
CA GLN A 35 -8.62 23.59 -1.02
C GLN A 35 -10.09 23.45 -1.44
N GLU A 36 -10.36 22.65 -2.46
CA GLU A 36 -11.71 22.34 -2.91
C GLU A 36 -12.10 20.93 -2.49
N HIS A 37 -12.74 20.82 -1.33
CA HIS A 37 -13.34 19.57 -0.90
C HIS A 37 -14.72 19.43 -1.53
N ALA A 38 -14.98 18.32 -2.18
CA ALA A 38 -16.36 17.93 -2.40
C ALA A 38 -16.95 17.60 -1.03
N THR A 39 -17.93 18.36 -0.60
CA THR A 39 -18.74 17.96 0.54
C THR A 39 -19.73 16.92 0.05
N PHE A 40 -19.59 15.69 0.56
CA PHE A 40 -20.60 14.69 0.31
C PHE A 40 -21.92 15.09 0.94
N SER A 41 -23.00 14.90 0.24
CA SER A 41 -24.33 14.90 0.83
C SER A 41 -24.51 13.69 1.77
N SER A 42 -23.84 12.58 1.48
CA SER A 42 -23.79 11.38 2.31
C SER A 42 -22.59 10.49 1.93
N ILE A 43 -21.93 9.91 2.94
CA ILE A 43 -20.90 8.87 2.75
C ILE A 43 -21.44 7.66 1.97
N ASN A 44 -22.74 7.40 2.07
CA ASN A 44 -23.42 6.31 1.37
C ASN A 44 -23.45 6.47 -0.15
N GLU A 45 -23.29 7.69 -0.67
CA GLU A 45 -23.24 7.91 -2.10
C GLU A 45 -21.98 7.32 -2.73
N ILE A 46 -20.87 7.28 -1.98
CA ILE A 46 -19.59 6.73 -2.45
C ILE A 46 -19.52 5.23 -2.20
N PHE A 47 -19.99 4.81 -1.03
CA PHE A 47 -19.78 3.45 -0.53
C PHE A 47 -21.02 2.55 -0.68
N SER A 48 -21.96 2.89 -1.61
CA SER A 48 -23.24 2.22 -1.75
C SER A 48 -23.12 0.72 -2.10
N ASP A 49 -22.08 0.33 -2.80
CA ASP A 49 -21.88 -1.01 -3.34
C ASP A 49 -20.77 -1.79 -2.62
N GLY A 50 -20.43 -1.39 -1.40
CA GLY A 50 -19.40 -2.03 -0.61
C GLY A 50 -19.85 -3.37 0.00
N HIS A 51 -18.92 -4.32 0.03
CA HIS A 51 -19.09 -5.59 0.74
C HIS A 51 -18.50 -5.49 2.15
N PHE A 52 -19.30 -5.76 3.17
CA PHE A 52 -18.83 -5.82 4.54
C PHE A 52 -18.36 -7.22 4.90
N LEU A 53 -17.12 -7.33 5.37
CA LEU A 53 -16.56 -8.54 5.93
C LEU A 53 -16.36 -8.36 7.44
N ILE A 54 -16.98 -9.26 8.21
CA ILE A 54 -16.87 -9.29 9.67
C ILE A 54 -16.01 -10.49 10.03
N PRO A 55 -14.78 -10.31 10.52
CA PRO A 55 -13.97 -11.43 10.99
C PRO A 55 -14.68 -12.12 12.16
N ASN A 56 -14.94 -13.40 11.99
CA ASN A 56 -15.49 -14.22 13.07
C ASN A 56 -14.36 -15.08 13.63
N ASP A 57 -13.91 -14.77 14.84
CA ASP A 57 -12.84 -15.51 15.49
C ASP A 57 -13.25 -16.90 15.98
N GLY A 58 -14.56 -17.20 15.98
CA GLY A 58 -15.09 -18.49 16.43
C GLY A 58 -14.78 -18.80 17.91
N GLU A 59 -14.51 -17.76 18.72
CA GLU A 59 -14.00 -17.86 20.08
C GLU A 59 -12.54 -18.41 20.16
N ASP A 60 -11.87 -18.61 19.03
CA ASP A 60 -10.46 -18.99 18.99
C ASP A 60 -9.57 -17.73 19.12
N LYS A 61 -8.94 -17.60 20.28
CA LYS A 61 -8.01 -16.49 20.55
C LYS A 61 -6.87 -16.38 19.53
N ALA A 62 -6.53 -17.45 18.83
CA ALA A 62 -5.53 -17.39 17.77
C ALA A 62 -5.99 -16.55 16.59
N MET A 63 -7.30 -16.49 16.34
CA MET A 63 -7.90 -15.73 15.24
C MET A 63 -8.16 -14.24 15.57
N MET A 64 -8.06 -13.86 16.85
CA MET A 64 -8.17 -12.45 17.25
C MET A 64 -6.93 -11.67 16.78
N PHE A 65 -7.10 -10.45 16.31
CA PHE A 65 -5.99 -9.53 16.02
C PHE A 65 -6.12 -8.27 16.88
N SER A 66 -5.00 -7.58 17.09
CA SER A 66 -4.97 -6.36 17.90
C SER A 66 -4.77 -5.10 17.07
N GLU A 67 -3.88 -5.16 16.12
CA GLU A 67 -3.51 -4.03 15.27
C GLU A 67 -3.25 -4.55 13.85
N PRO A 68 -4.25 -4.44 12.95
CA PRO A 68 -4.06 -4.81 11.56
C PRO A 68 -3.11 -3.82 10.91
N GLU A 69 -2.03 -4.31 10.30
CA GLU A 69 -0.99 -3.46 9.73
C GLU A 69 -0.95 -3.55 8.21
N GLN A 70 -0.88 -4.75 7.67
CA GLN A 70 -0.99 -5.00 6.25
C GLN A 70 -2.19 -5.89 5.99
N ILE A 71 -3.05 -5.43 5.10
CA ILE A 71 -4.26 -6.14 4.70
C ILE A 71 -4.18 -6.44 3.21
N MET A 72 -4.63 -7.63 2.84
CA MET A 72 -4.79 -8.01 1.44
C MET A 72 -6.11 -8.76 1.27
N TYR A 73 -6.87 -8.40 0.24
CA TYR A 73 -8.03 -9.15 -0.20
C TYR A 73 -7.72 -9.80 -1.55
N LYS A 74 -7.67 -11.13 -1.57
CA LYS A 74 -7.28 -11.88 -2.77
C LYS A 74 -8.02 -13.22 -2.82
N ASN A 75 -8.60 -13.54 -3.99
CA ASN A 75 -9.28 -14.81 -4.23
C ASN A 75 -10.40 -15.12 -3.21
N GLY A 76 -11.20 -14.11 -2.81
CA GLY A 76 -12.26 -14.26 -1.84
C GLY A 76 -11.77 -14.53 -0.41
N LYS A 77 -10.57 -14.08 -0.07
CA LYS A 77 -9.98 -14.22 1.26
C LYS A 77 -9.38 -12.91 1.73
N LEU A 78 -9.58 -12.61 3.01
CA LEU A 78 -8.95 -11.50 3.69
C LEU A 78 -7.74 -12.01 4.48
N TYR A 79 -6.58 -11.47 4.16
CA TYR A 79 -5.31 -11.72 4.84
C TYR A 79 -4.99 -10.53 5.72
N ILE A 80 -4.76 -10.75 7.01
CA ILE A 80 -4.46 -9.71 8.00
C ILE A 80 -3.10 -10.02 8.63
N SER A 81 -2.15 -9.11 8.50
CA SER A 81 -0.92 -9.13 9.29
C SER A 81 -1.14 -8.42 10.61
N ASP A 82 -0.98 -9.14 11.72
CA ASP A 82 -0.93 -8.61 13.07
C ASP A 82 0.54 -8.61 13.52
N TRP A 83 1.22 -7.49 13.29
CA TRP A 83 2.66 -7.39 13.54
C TRP A 83 3.00 -7.51 15.03
N LYS A 84 2.14 -7.01 15.90
CA LYS A 84 2.34 -7.02 17.35
C LYS A 84 2.41 -8.46 17.89
N ASN A 85 1.50 -9.29 17.41
CA ASN A 85 1.47 -10.71 17.77
C ASN A 85 2.32 -11.59 16.84
N GLY A 86 2.82 -11.02 15.74
CA GLY A 86 3.69 -11.70 14.77
C GLY A 86 2.98 -12.85 14.06
N LYS A 87 1.78 -12.61 13.55
CA LYS A 87 0.98 -13.62 12.85
C LYS A 87 0.27 -13.07 11.63
N ILE A 88 -0.04 -13.96 10.69
CA ILE A 88 -0.96 -13.69 9.58
C ILE A 88 -2.22 -14.52 9.81
N ILE A 89 -3.37 -13.85 9.77
CA ILE A 89 -4.67 -14.47 9.93
C ILE A 89 -5.39 -14.41 8.60
N ILE A 90 -6.07 -15.49 8.23
CA ILE A 90 -6.79 -15.61 6.97
C ILE A 90 -8.26 -15.91 7.29
N PHE A 91 -9.14 -15.08 6.74
CA PHE A 91 -10.58 -15.27 6.76
C PHE A 91 -11.11 -15.48 5.35
N ASN A 92 -12.11 -16.33 5.22
CA ASN A 92 -12.86 -16.43 3.99
C ASN A 92 -13.75 -15.18 3.81
N ASP A 93 -14.26 -14.97 2.61
CA ASP A 93 -15.09 -13.81 2.22
C ASP A 93 -16.35 -13.63 3.11
N ASN A 94 -16.85 -14.71 3.67
CA ASN A 94 -17.94 -14.68 4.64
C ASN A 94 -17.52 -14.45 6.10
N GLY A 95 -16.24 -14.11 6.33
CA GLY A 95 -15.69 -13.85 7.65
C GLY A 95 -15.35 -15.10 8.47
N THR A 96 -15.55 -16.33 7.94
CA THR A 96 -15.16 -17.55 8.66
C THR A 96 -13.65 -17.70 8.72
N PRO A 97 -13.06 -18.14 9.86
CA PRO A 97 -11.63 -18.33 10.00
C PRO A 97 -11.15 -19.49 9.13
N GLU A 98 -9.97 -19.32 8.52
CA GLU A 98 -9.33 -20.37 7.72
C GLU A 98 -7.97 -20.78 8.29
N LEU A 99 -7.10 -19.84 8.57
CA LEU A 99 -5.75 -20.11 9.04
C LEU A 99 -5.23 -19.00 9.95
N CYS A 100 -4.53 -19.38 11.01
CA CYS A 100 -3.62 -18.51 11.75
C CYS A 100 -2.18 -19.01 11.58
N LEU A 101 -1.39 -18.32 10.76
CA LEU A 101 0.03 -18.58 10.60
C LEU A 101 0.80 -17.80 11.66
N CYS A 102 1.21 -18.46 12.75
CA CYS A 102 2.01 -17.91 13.83
C CYS A 102 3.26 -18.78 14.05
N LYS A 103 4.38 -18.38 13.43
CA LYS A 103 5.66 -19.12 13.47
C LYS A 103 6.79 -18.21 13.98
N LYS A 104 6.48 -17.36 14.96
CA LYS A 104 7.45 -16.45 15.57
C LYS A 104 8.47 -17.22 16.39
N GLY A 105 9.76 -17.12 16.04
CA GLY A 105 10.84 -17.81 16.73
C GLY A 105 12.17 -17.68 16.02
N ARG A 106 13.19 -18.43 16.48
CA ARG A 106 14.56 -18.38 15.96
C ARG A 106 14.96 -19.60 15.14
N GLY A 107 14.06 -20.55 14.98
CA GLY A 107 14.30 -21.76 14.20
C GLY A 107 14.44 -21.49 12.70
N PRO A 108 14.89 -22.47 11.93
CA PRO A 108 15.12 -22.31 10.49
C PRO A 108 13.82 -22.10 9.70
N GLN A 109 12.70 -22.52 10.25
CA GLN A 109 11.35 -22.40 9.67
C GLN A 109 10.51 -21.29 10.32
N GLU A 110 11.15 -20.43 11.12
CA GLU A 110 10.50 -19.42 11.93
C GLU A 110 11.01 -18.02 11.52
N TYR A 111 10.21 -17.00 11.77
CA TYR A 111 10.57 -15.59 11.58
C TYR A 111 10.61 -14.85 12.93
N LEU A 112 11.43 -13.82 13.02
CA LEU A 112 11.46 -12.94 14.18
C LEU A 112 10.39 -11.85 14.07
N ARG A 113 10.19 -11.33 12.88
CA ARG A 113 9.21 -10.26 12.60
C ARG A 113 8.64 -10.46 11.19
N ILE A 114 7.33 -10.25 11.06
CA ILE A 114 6.69 -10.06 9.76
C ILE A 114 6.87 -8.57 9.42
N SER A 115 7.80 -8.24 8.55
CA SER A 115 7.98 -6.86 8.07
C SER A 115 7.09 -6.58 6.87
N TYR A 116 6.83 -7.59 6.06
CA TYR A 116 5.91 -7.54 4.93
C TYR A 116 5.50 -8.96 4.53
N PHE A 117 4.39 -9.10 3.83
CA PHE A 117 4.00 -10.37 3.22
C PHE A 117 3.36 -10.18 1.85
N ASP A 118 3.39 -11.22 1.03
CA ASP A 118 2.61 -11.30 -0.21
C ASP A 118 2.14 -12.73 -0.47
N ILE A 119 1.14 -12.88 -1.31
CA ILE A 119 0.54 -14.16 -1.68
C ILE A 119 0.82 -14.42 -3.15
N ASP A 120 1.52 -15.53 -3.46
CA ASP A 120 1.78 -15.91 -4.84
C ASP A 120 0.51 -16.45 -5.56
N LYS A 121 0.60 -16.72 -6.85
CA LYS A 121 -0.52 -17.23 -7.66
C LYS A 121 -1.04 -18.61 -7.22
N ASN A 122 -0.22 -19.36 -6.50
CA ASN A 122 -0.58 -20.69 -5.97
C ASN A 122 -1.16 -20.59 -4.56
N GLY A 123 -1.31 -19.36 -4.01
CA GLY A 123 -1.79 -19.12 -2.66
C GLY A 123 -0.75 -19.35 -1.57
N ASN A 124 0.53 -19.55 -1.91
CA ASN A 124 1.55 -19.63 -0.90
C ASN A 124 1.83 -18.25 -0.28
N ILE A 125 2.09 -18.25 1.00
CA ILE A 125 2.35 -17.07 1.81
C ILE A 125 3.86 -16.83 1.84
N TRP A 126 4.28 -15.68 1.35
CA TRP A 126 5.65 -15.23 1.41
C TRP A 126 5.79 -14.18 2.49
N ILE A 127 6.70 -14.40 3.43
CA ILE A 127 6.96 -13.49 4.56
C ILE A 127 8.35 -12.92 4.44
N LEU A 128 8.46 -11.60 4.50
CA LEU A 128 9.71 -10.89 4.68
C LEU A 128 9.99 -10.74 6.18
N ASP A 129 11.03 -11.38 6.67
CA ASP A 129 11.59 -11.17 8.01
C ASP A 129 12.73 -10.15 7.91
N GLY A 130 12.40 -8.86 8.04
CA GLY A 130 13.38 -7.78 7.93
C GLY A 130 14.34 -7.68 9.11
N GLN A 131 14.16 -8.46 10.18
CA GLN A 131 15.16 -8.55 11.25
C GLN A 131 16.28 -9.58 10.94
N ARG A 132 16.07 -10.42 9.96
CA ARG A 132 17.01 -11.48 9.57
C ARG A 132 17.39 -11.43 8.10
N ASP A 133 16.88 -10.44 7.37
CA ASP A 133 17.05 -10.30 5.92
C ASP A 133 16.73 -11.62 5.19
N ARG A 134 15.53 -12.14 5.45
CA ARG A 134 15.09 -13.43 4.92
C ARG A 134 13.70 -13.35 4.31
N LEU A 135 13.52 -14.14 3.26
CA LEU A 135 12.20 -14.51 2.74
C LEU A 135 11.87 -15.93 3.16
N LEU A 136 10.71 -16.12 3.77
CA LEU A 136 10.18 -17.44 4.11
C LEU A 136 8.93 -17.71 3.28
N ARG A 137 8.78 -18.94 2.83
CA ARG A 137 7.61 -19.38 2.07
C ARG A 137 6.88 -20.47 2.81
N TYR A 138 5.56 -20.30 2.94
CA TYR A 138 4.65 -21.28 3.52
C TYR A 138 3.57 -21.65 2.51
N ALA A 139 3.07 -22.87 2.56
CA ALA A 139 1.92 -23.29 1.78
C ALA A 139 0.62 -22.66 2.33
N GLN A 140 -0.48 -22.81 1.60
CA GLN A 140 -1.80 -22.30 2.01
C GLN A 140 -2.25 -22.84 3.38
N ASP A 141 -1.82 -24.05 3.76
CA ASP A 141 -2.13 -24.69 5.05
C ASP A 141 -1.17 -24.26 6.18
N GLY A 142 -0.25 -23.32 5.91
CA GLY A 142 0.75 -22.83 6.87
C GLY A 142 1.96 -23.76 7.04
N SER A 143 2.09 -24.85 6.26
CA SER A 143 3.29 -25.69 6.27
C SER A 143 4.47 -24.96 5.62
N PHE A 144 5.66 -25.10 6.22
CA PHE A 144 6.88 -24.47 5.71
C PHE A 144 7.34 -25.13 4.41
N LEU A 145 7.71 -24.30 3.42
CA LEU A 145 8.21 -24.77 2.13
C LEU A 145 9.71 -24.45 1.93
N SER A 146 10.11 -23.20 2.13
CA SER A 146 11.50 -22.77 1.89
C SER A 146 11.80 -21.46 2.59
N ALA A 147 13.09 -21.15 2.72
CA ALA A 147 13.58 -19.84 3.14
C ALA A 147 14.81 -19.45 2.31
N PHE A 148 15.00 -18.14 2.12
CA PHE A 148 16.07 -17.55 1.34
C PHE A 148 16.66 -16.38 2.12
N ASP A 149 17.98 -16.39 2.32
CA ASP A 149 18.69 -15.27 2.91
C ASP A 149 18.93 -14.20 1.84
N LEU A 150 18.82 -12.93 2.21
CA LEU A 150 18.99 -11.78 1.31
C LEU A 150 20.28 -11.04 1.66
N ASP A 151 21.02 -10.59 0.62
CA ASP A 151 22.25 -9.83 0.77
C ASP A 151 21.99 -8.30 0.69
N TYR A 152 20.74 -7.88 0.91
CA TYR A 152 20.27 -6.50 0.81
C TYR A 152 19.05 -6.26 1.69
N GLU A 153 18.88 -5.02 2.12
CA GLU A 153 17.78 -4.58 2.98
C GLU A 153 16.50 -4.34 2.17
N VAL A 154 15.41 -4.99 2.54
CA VAL A 154 14.14 -4.98 1.80
C VAL A 154 13.01 -4.55 2.72
N ASN A 155 12.14 -3.65 2.22
CA ASN A 155 10.91 -3.25 2.90
C ASN A 155 9.65 -3.89 2.30
N HIS A 156 9.64 -4.17 1.00
CA HIS A 156 8.46 -4.65 0.31
C HIS A 156 8.79 -5.80 -0.64
N ILE A 157 7.88 -6.74 -0.74
CA ILE A 157 7.98 -7.86 -1.69
C ILE A 157 6.70 -7.93 -2.53
N LYS A 158 6.85 -8.34 -3.79
CA LYS A 158 5.75 -8.65 -4.69
C LYS A 158 6.05 -9.91 -5.49
N CYS A 159 5.20 -10.89 -5.36
CA CYS A 159 5.23 -12.12 -6.15
C CYS A 159 4.55 -11.86 -7.50
N LEU A 160 5.25 -12.11 -8.59
CA LEU A 160 4.70 -11.96 -9.95
C LEU A 160 4.15 -13.30 -10.45
N ASP A 161 3.14 -13.26 -11.31
CA ASP A 161 2.50 -14.48 -11.84
C ASP A 161 3.43 -15.31 -12.74
N ASN A 162 4.47 -14.69 -13.31
CA ASN A 162 5.53 -15.40 -14.05
C ASN A 162 6.54 -16.13 -13.14
N GLY A 163 6.39 -16.02 -11.80
CA GLY A 163 7.25 -16.64 -10.80
C GLY A 163 8.46 -15.79 -10.39
N ASN A 164 8.62 -14.61 -10.96
CA ASN A 164 9.62 -13.62 -10.54
C ASN A 164 9.13 -12.83 -9.32
N PHE A 165 10.04 -12.00 -8.77
CA PHE A 165 9.75 -11.15 -7.62
C PHE A 165 10.19 -9.71 -7.89
N LEU A 166 9.43 -8.77 -7.33
CA LEU A 166 9.88 -7.41 -7.10
C LEU A 166 10.19 -7.25 -5.63
N LEU A 167 11.35 -6.68 -5.32
CA LEU A 167 11.73 -6.32 -3.97
C LEU A 167 11.94 -4.80 -3.91
N GLY A 168 11.18 -4.12 -3.07
CA GLY A 168 11.36 -2.71 -2.74
C GLY A 168 12.47 -2.58 -1.71
N LEU A 169 13.59 -1.95 -2.09
CA LEU A 169 14.74 -1.76 -1.20
C LEU A 169 14.43 -0.76 -0.10
N ALA A 170 14.96 -1.02 1.07
CA ALA A 170 14.90 -0.10 2.19
C ALA A 170 15.76 1.16 1.93
N PRO A 171 15.37 2.33 2.45
CA PRO A 171 16.16 3.56 2.29
C PRO A 171 17.57 3.46 2.90
N TRP A 172 17.75 2.58 3.88
CA TRP A 172 19.04 2.33 4.55
C TRP A 172 19.87 1.19 3.92
N ASP A 173 19.38 0.59 2.82
CA ASP A 173 20.16 -0.44 2.12
C ASP A 173 21.57 0.05 1.78
N ASN A 174 22.56 -0.73 2.17
CA ASN A 174 23.99 -0.43 1.92
C ASN A 174 24.66 -1.44 0.97
N SER A 175 23.87 -2.24 0.30
CA SER A 175 24.36 -3.19 -0.71
C SER A 175 24.89 -2.49 -1.97
N ARG A 176 25.34 -3.28 -2.93
CA ARG A 176 25.70 -2.74 -4.27
C ARG A 176 24.53 -2.09 -5.00
N TYR A 177 23.30 -2.29 -4.53
CA TYR A 177 22.07 -1.76 -5.12
C TYR A 177 21.52 -0.52 -4.40
N LYS A 178 22.19 0.01 -3.39
CA LYS A 178 21.77 1.13 -2.53
C LYS A 178 21.24 2.38 -3.22
N ASN A 179 21.49 2.53 -4.52
CA ASN A 179 20.99 3.65 -5.31
C ASN A 179 19.74 3.28 -6.12
N LYS A 180 19.16 2.12 -5.89
CA LYS A 180 17.97 1.63 -6.59
C LYS A 180 16.81 1.50 -5.62
N LYS A 181 15.58 1.62 -6.15
CA LYS A 181 14.36 1.42 -5.39
C LYS A 181 13.84 -0.01 -5.47
N ILE A 182 14.03 -0.66 -6.62
CA ILE A 182 13.44 -1.98 -6.89
C ILE A 182 14.50 -2.91 -7.47
N LEU A 183 14.53 -4.13 -6.95
CA LEU A 183 15.19 -5.29 -7.57
C LEU A 183 14.14 -6.19 -8.19
N ILE A 184 14.49 -6.74 -9.35
CA ILE A 184 13.72 -7.81 -10.01
C ILE A 184 14.52 -9.09 -9.88
N LEU A 185 13.92 -10.12 -9.29
CA LEU A 185 14.54 -11.42 -9.08
C LEU A 185 13.80 -12.49 -9.88
N ASP A 186 14.54 -13.51 -10.30
CA ASP A 186 13.94 -14.69 -10.86
C ASP A 186 13.37 -15.66 -9.79
N LYS A 187 12.74 -16.74 -10.23
CA LYS A 187 12.19 -17.78 -9.35
C LYS A 187 13.23 -18.45 -8.42
N ASP A 188 14.52 -18.36 -8.76
CA ASP A 188 15.64 -18.91 -7.99
C ASP A 188 16.29 -17.85 -7.08
N MET A 189 15.62 -16.71 -6.86
CA MET A 189 16.06 -15.56 -6.05
C MET A 189 17.33 -14.87 -6.57
N LYS A 190 17.66 -15.01 -7.85
CA LYS A 190 18.78 -14.30 -8.46
C LYS A 190 18.33 -12.96 -9.02
N VAL A 191 19.07 -11.90 -8.75
CA VAL A 191 18.79 -10.58 -9.29
C VAL A 191 18.97 -10.57 -10.80
N ILE A 192 17.88 -10.33 -11.54
CA ILE A 192 17.84 -10.16 -13.01
C ILE A 192 18.20 -8.73 -13.37
N SER A 193 17.60 -7.76 -12.66
CA SER A 193 17.78 -6.33 -12.92
C SER A 193 17.45 -5.50 -11.68
N ALA A 194 17.83 -4.22 -11.75
CA ALA A 194 17.49 -3.21 -10.76
C ALA A 194 17.00 -1.96 -11.48
N CYS A 195 15.92 -1.37 -11.01
CA CYS A 195 15.31 -0.19 -11.63
C CYS A 195 14.92 0.85 -10.59
N LEU A 196 14.59 2.04 -11.08
CA LEU A 196 14.23 3.23 -10.34
C LEU A 196 15.35 3.68 -9.39
N ASP A 197 15.93 4.83 -9.69
CA ASP A 197 16.98 5.37 -8.84
C ASP A 197 16.39 5.90 -7.52
N SER A 198 16.99 5.51 -6.40
CA SER A 198 16.66 6.12 -5.12
C SER A 198 17.09 7.59 -5.16
N GLY A 199 16.15 8.49 -4.89
CA GLY A 199 16.43 9.93 -4.92
C GLY A 199 17.53 10.31 -3.92
N LYS A 200 18.36 11.29 -4.27
CA LYS A 200 19.39 11.86 -3.38
C LYS A 200 18.85 12.47 -2.07
N TYR A 201 17.54 12.40 -1.87
CA TYR A 201 16.81 13.12 -0.84
C TYR A 201 15.94 12.20 0.02
N SER A 202 16.22 10.90 0.04
CA SER A 202 15.58 9.99 0.99
C SER A 202 16.26 10.07 2.34
N ASP A 203 15.50 10.12 3.42
CA ASP A 203 16.03 9.99 4.77
C ASP A 203 16.19 8.49 5.09
N PRO A 204 17.43 8.00 5.27
CA PRO A 204 17.64 6.58 5.57
C PRO A 204 17.18 6.18 6.97
N ASN A 205 16.87 7.14 7.83
CA ASN A 205 16.42 6.90 9.20
C ASN A 205 14.91 7.05 9.37
N PHE A 206 14.20 7.43 8.29
CA PHE A 206 12.76 7.61 8.32
C PHE A 206 12.09 6.41 7.69
N GLU A 207 11.45 5.61 8.52
CA GLU A 207 10.57 4.52 8.11
C GLU A 207 9.12 4.91 8.41
N PHE A 208 8.29 4.74 7.42
CA PHE A 208 6.84 4.79 7.56
C PHE A 208 6.29 3.54 6.90
N GLN A 209 5.46 2.81 7.61
CA GLN A 209 4.90 1.60 7.05
C GLN A 209 3.92 1.93 5.93
N SER A 210 4.12 1.30 4.79
CA SER A 210 3.30 1.50 3.60
C SER A 210 3.06 0.20 2.87
N GLN A 211 2.03 0.16 2.05
CA GLN A 211 1.74 -1.03 1.25
C GLN A 211 2.78 -1.29 0.15
N GLY A 212 3.55 -0.29 -0.25
CA GLY A 212 4.61 -0.38 -1.27
C GLY A 212 4.09 -0.76 -2.65
N PHE A 213 3.73 -2.02 -2.86
CA PHE A 213 3.23 -2.53 -4.13
C PHE A 213 1.72 -2.77 -4.12
N ILE A 214 1.04 -2.25 -5.14
CA ILE A 214 -0.38 -2.49 -5.40
C ILE A 214 -0.49 -3.10 -6.80
N THR A 215 -1.01 -4.33 -6.89
CA THR A 215 -1.25 -4.98 -8.18
C THR A 215 -2.68 -4.76 -8.60
N THR A 216 -2.88 -4.31 -9.83
CA THR A 216 -4.15 -4.20 -10.52
C THR A 216 -4.19 -5.14 -11.73
N GLU A 217 -5.31 -5.21 -12.42
CA GLU A 217 -5.39 -5.96 -13.69
C GLU A 217 -4.48 -5.39 -14.80
N ASN A 218 -4.15 -4.09 -14.75
CA ASN A 218 -3.39 -3.39 -15.78
C ASN A 218 -1.89 -3.30 -15.47
N GLY A 219 -1.46 -3.50 -14.22
CA GLY A 219 -0.06 -3.39 -13.82
C GLY A 219 0.12 -3.27 -12.32
N ILE A 220 1.28 -2.79 -11.93
CA ILE A 220 1.71 -2.72 -10.54
C ILE A 220 2.11 -1.28 -10.22
N PHE A 221 1.45 -0.67 -9.24
CA PHE A 221 1.89 0.59 -8.66
C PHE A 221 2.91 0.34 -7.58
N TYR A 222 3.92 1.19 -7.53
CA TYR A 222 4.92 1.22 -6.47
C TYR A 222 5.06 2.63 -5.93
N HIS A 223 4.96 2.75 -4.62
CA HIS A 223 5.15 4.01 -3.91
C HIS A 223 5.90 3.76 -2.60
N THR A 224 6.69 4.72 -2.18
CA THR A 224 7.32 4.75 -0.85
C THR A 224 6.94 6.04 -0.15
N PRO A 225 6.75 6.03 1.17
CA PRO A 225 6.31 7.22 1.93
C PRO A 225 7.19 8.44 1.66
N VAL A 226 6.54 9.60 1.61
CA VAL A 226 7.21 10.90 1.36
C VAL A 226 7.87 11.02 -0.02
N ASP A 227 7.66 10.06 -0.91
CA ASP A 227 7.98 10.21 -2.33
C ASP A 227 6.81 10.92 -3.03
N ASP A 228 7.08 11.93 -3.86
CA ASP A 228 6.04 12.58 -4.66
C ASP A 228 5.72 11.79 -5.93
N TYR A 229 6.45 10.71 -6.18
CA TYR A 229 6.25 9.86 -7.35
C TYR A 229 5.55 8.57 -7.01
N VAL A 230 4.59 8.21 -7.82
CA VAL A 230 4.00 6.88 -7.90
C VAL A 230 4.49 6.24 -9.19
N TYR A 231 5.12 5.10 -9.10
CA TYR A 231 5.69 4.41 -10.25
C TYR A 231 4.74 3.31 -10.73
N PHE A 232 4.57 3.21 -12.03
CA PHE A 232 3.77 2.18 -12.65
C PHE A 232 4.68 1.20 -13.41
N LEU A 233 4.52 -0.08 -13.08
CA LEU A 233 5.23 -1.19 -13.70
C LEU A 233 4.21 -2.12 -14.39
N THR A 234 4.64 -2.77 -15.44
CA THR A 234 3.86 -3.83 -16.08
C THR A 234 3.72 -5.05 -15.15
N LEU A 235 2.80 -5.97 -15.45
CA LEU A 235 2.60 -7.20 -14.67
C LEU A 235 3.81 -8.13 -14.64
N ASP A 236 4.75 -7.98 -15.57
CA ASP A 236 6.04 -8.69 -15.58
C ASP A 236 7.17 -7.90 -14.86
N GLY A 237 6.82 -6.77 -14.24
CA GLY A 237 7.70 -5.99 -13.36
C GLY A 237 8.58 -4.96 -14.06
N LYS A 238 8.36 -4.63 -15.33
CA LYS A 238 9.13 -3.59 -16.04
C LYS A 238 8.54 -2.22 -15.75
N TYR A 239 9.41 -1.25 -15.47
CA TYR A 239 9.01 0.15 -15.38
C TYR A 239 8.40 0.63 -16.70
N GLU A 240 7.29 1.34 -16.62
CA GLU A 240 6.59 1.90 -17.77
C GLU A 240 6.50 3.42 -17.69
N LYS A 241 5.93 3.95 -16.59
CA LYS A 241 5.75 5.39 -16.40
C LYS A 241 5.73 5.77 -14.92
N SER A 242 5.70 7.07 -14.63
CA SER A 242 5.48 7.60 -13.29
C SER A 242 4.43 8.69 -13.27
N TYR A 243 3.80 8.85 -12.12
CA TYR A 243 2.94 9.96 -11.79
C TYR A 243 3.66 10.84 -10.77
N TYR A 244 3.73 12.13 -11.01
CA TYR A 244 4.24 13.11 -10.04
C TYR A 244 3.05 13.82 -9.41
N VAL A 245 2.95 13.74 -8.10
CA VAL A 245 1.88 14.38 -7.33
C VAL A 245 2.38 15.71 -6.80
N ASP A 246 1.82 16.79 -7.33
CA ASP A 246 2.22 18.15 -7.00
C ASP A 246 1.30 18.75 -5.92
N PHE A 247 1.81 18.86 -4.71
CA PHE A 247 1.14 19.52 -3.59
C PHE A 247 1.37 21.03 -3.55
N GLY A 248 1.90 21.64 -4.62
CA GLY A 248 2.16 23.06 -4.72
C GLY A 248 3.15 23.56 -3.66
N SER A 249 2.76 24.60 -2.92
CA SER A 249 3.62 25.18 -1.86
C SER A 249 3.80 24.29 -0.63
N TYR A 250 3.06 23.19 -0.53
CA TYR A 250 3.12 22.26 0.63
C TYR A 250 4.03 21.06 0.40
N VAL A 251 4.71 20.99 -0.74
CA VAL A 251 5.70 19.93 -1.02
C VAL A 251 6.83 19.99 0.01
N PHE A 252 7.27 18.82 0.49
CA PHE A 252 8.43 18.72 1.37
C PHE A 252 9.69 19.30 0.70
N PRO A 253 10.35 20.30 1.29
CA PRO A 253 11.62 20.78 0.78
C PRO A 253 12.69 19.68 0.77
N LYS A 254 13.57 19.69 -0.22
CA LYS A 254 14.64 18.70 -0.37
C LYS A 254 15.50 18.53 0.89
N GLU A 255 15.75 19.62 1.61
CA GLU A 255 16.55 19.57 2.83
C GLU A 255 15.81 18.91 4.00
N VAL A 256 14.49 19.08 4.08
CA VAL A 256 13.65 18.40 5.08
C VAL A 256 13.56 16.90 4.77
N ARG A 257 13.45 16.52 3.48
CA ARG A 257 13.41 15.12 3.06
C ARG A 257 14.65 14.31 3.42
N LYS A 258 15.82 14.94 3.45
CA LYS A 258 17.08 14.28 3.83
C LYS A 258 17.16 13.88 5.29
N ASN A 259 16.37 14.53 6.14
CA ASN A 259 16.41 14.34 7.59
C ASN A 259 15.06 14.70 8.19
N ILE A 260 14.05 13.92 7.86
CA ILE A 260 12.66 14.13 8.31
C ILE A 260 12.60 14.02 9.83
N GLN A 261 13.31 13.05 10.41
CA GLN A 261 13.29 12.81 11.85
C GLN A 261 13.75 14.03 12.65
N SER A 262 14.79 14.74 12.20
CA SER A 262 15.27 15.96 12.89
C SER A 262 14.40 17.20 12.62
N HIS A 263 13.48 17.11 11.65
CA HIS A 263 12.55 18.17 11.29
C HIS A 263 11.09 17.78 11.58
N TYR A 264 10.89 16.79 12.44
CA TYR A 264 9.56 16.24 12.73
C TYR A 264 8.55 17.32 13.15
N GLU A 265 8.97 18.33 13.90
CA GLU A 265 8.14 19.48 14.28
C GLU A 265 7.67 20.34 13.07
N LYS A 266 8.31 20.19 11.91
CA LYS A 266 7.96 20.93 10.69
C LYS A 266 7.06 20.13 9.75
N ILE A 267 6.80 18.85 10.03
CA ILE A 267 5.92 17.98 9.23
C ILE A 267 4.54 18.64 9.07
N ASP A 268 4.05 19.31 10.10
CA ASP A 268 2.77 19.99 10.10
C ASP A 268 2.64 21.14 9.09
N ASN A 269 3.72 21.50 8.43
CA ASN A 269 3.70 22.51 7.36
C ASN A 269 3.59 21.92 5.96
N TYR A 270 3.69 20.60 5.82
CA TYR A 270 3.85 19.96 4.52
C TYR A 270 2.77 18.91 4.27
N ARG A 271 2.69 18.50 3.00
CA ARG A 271 1.87 17.40 2.50
C ARG A 271 2.75 16.36 1.83
N ALA A 272 2.43 15.09 2.02
CA ALA A 272 3.10 13.98 1.35
C ALA A 272 2.20 12.78 1.22
N LEU A 273 2.31 12.05 0.12
CA LEU A 273 1.74 10.72 0.04
C LEU A 273 2.40 9.81 1.08
N VAL A 274 1.63 9.03 1.79
CA VAL A 274 2.15 8.18 2.88
C VAL A 274 1.84 6.71 2.70
N ASN A 275 0.62 6.36 2.31
CA ASN A 275 0.23 4.97 2.19
C ASN A 275 -0.75 4.77 1.03
N THR A 276 -0.82 3.55 0.52
CA THR A 276 -1.88 3.07 -0.36
C THR A 276 -2.19 4.02 -1.49
N VAL A 277 -1.59 3.81 -2.65
CA VAL A 277 -1.79 4.67 -3.82
C VAL A 277 -2.18 3.82 -5.03
N TYR A 278 -3.33 4.11 -5.58
CA TYR A 278 -3.88 3.52 -6.79
C TYR A 278 -4.26 4.63 -7.77
N ILE A 279 -3.85 4.50 -9.02
CA ILE A 279 -4.16 5.48 -10.06
C ILE A 279 -4.57 4.74 -11.34
N ASP A 280 -5.74 5.05 -11.87
CA ASP A 280 -6.17 4.67 -13.21
C ASP A 280 -6.66 5.89 -14.00
N GLU A 281 -7.34 5.65 -15.12
CA GLU A 281 -7.88 6.71 -15.98
C GLU A 281 -8.98 7.51 -15.28
N ASN A 282 -9.70 6.89 -14.36
CA ASN A 282 -10.90 7.44 -13.74
C ASN A 282 -10.70 7.83 -12.28
N ARG A 283 -9.77 7.16 -11.56
CA ARG A 283 -9.65 7.29 -10.10
C ARG A 283 -8.20 7.47 -9.68
N PHE A 284 -8.04 8.22 -8.60
CA PHE A 284 -6.81 8.28 -7.82
C PHE A 284 -7.18 8.13 -6.35
N VAL A 285 -6.75 7.03 -5.73
CA VAL A 285 -7.13 6.63 -4.37
C VAL A 285 -5.88 6.46 -3.53
N GLY A 286 -5.90 6.95 -2.31
CA GLY A 286 -4.76 6.80 -1.41
C GLY A 286 -4.92 7.54 -0.10
N SER A 287 -3.80 7.62 0.63
CA SER A 287 -3.70 8.36 1.88
C SER A 287 -2.51 9.30 1.84
N PHE A 288 -2.65 10.46 2.43
CA PHE A 288 -1.58 11.44 2.53
C PHE A 288 -1.54 12.10 3.90
N LEU A 289 -0.40 12.64 4.24
CA LEU A 289 -0.22 13.50 5.38
C LEU A 289 -0.61 14.93 4.97
N ASP A 290 -1.60 15.52 5.65
CA ASP A 290 -1.99 16.92 5.51
C ASP A 290 -1.66 17.65 6.81
N LYS A 291 -0.51 18.30 6.86
CA LYS A 291 -0.11 19.13 8.01
C LYS A 291 -0.24 18.37 9.34
N GLY A 292 0.38 17.20 9.41
CA GLY A 292 0.39 16.35 10.60
C GLY A 292 -0.84 15.45 10.78
N ARG A 293 -1.85 15.55 9.91
CA ARG A 293 -3.03 14.69 9.96
C ARG A 293 -3.02 13.68 8.81
N PHE A 294 -3.41 12.45 9.10
CA PHE A 294 -3.65 11.46 8.05
C PHE A 294 -5.00 11.72 7.40
N MET A 295 -5.01 11.75 6.08
CA MET A 295 -6.22 11.94 5.29
C MET A 295 -6.30 10.87 4.22
N ASP A 296 -7.44 10.21 4.12
CA ASP A 296 -7.75 9.35 2.98
C ASP A 296 -8.40 10.19 1.88
N PHE A 297 -8.08 9.86 0.65
CA PHE A 297 -8.65 10.57 -0.50
C PHE A 297 -9.08 9.63 -1.62
N ILE A 298 -10.10 10.07 -2.33
CA ILE A 298 -10.54 9.52 -3.60
C ILE A 298 -10.74 10.69 -4.54
N ILE A 299 -10.05 10.69 -5.67
CA ILE A 299 -10.22 11.68 -6.73
C ILE A 299 -10.91 11.02 -7.92
N ASP A 300 -12.04 11.56 -8.33
CA ASP A 300 -12.61 11.30 -9.65
C ASP A 300 -11.90 12.17 -10.68
N ARG A 301 -11.07 11.57 -11.52
CA ARG A 301 -10.23 12.26 -12.49
C ARG A 301 -11.02 12.82 -13.69
N GLN A 302 -12.26 12.34 -13.89
CA GLN A 302 -13.11 12.83 -14.98
C GLN A 302 -13.90 14.09 -14.59
N SER A 303 -14.40 14.12 -13.36
CA SER A 303 -15.18 15.25 -12.82
C SER A 303 -14.35 16.25 -12.03
N ASP A 304 -13.07 15.96 -11.81
CA ASP A 304 -12.15 16.72 -10.93
C ASP A 304 -12.68 16.85 -9.48
N ILE A 305 -13.46 15.87 -9.02
CA ILE A 305 -14.01 15.87 -7.68
C ILE A 305 -13.03 15.17 -6.73
N LEU A 306 -12.66 15.85 -5.67
CA LEU A 306 -11.82 15.33 -4.60
C LEU A 306 -12.67 15.03 -3.37
N TYR A 307 -12.58 13.81 -2.89
CA TYR A 307 -13.20 13.34 -1.67
C TYR A 307 -12.15 13.15 -0.59
N LEU A 308 -12.31 13.79 0.56
CA LEU A 308 -11.39 13.69 1.68
C LEU A 308 -12.08 13.18 2.93
N LYS A 309 -11.39 12.35 3.67
CA LYS A 309 -11.81 11.85 4.98
C LYS A 309 -10.62 11.81 5.92
N ASP A 310 -10.86 12.08 7.21
CA ASP A 310 -9.87 11.82 8.25
C ASP A 310 -9.54 10.32 8.29
N GLY A 311 -8.29 9.98 8.01
CA GLY A 311 -7.76 8.61 7.93
C GLY A 311 -7.07 8.18 9.23
N SER A 312 -7.39 8.79 10.37
CA SER A 312 -6.80 8.38 11.65
C SER A 312 -7.20 6.95 12.03
N TYR A 313 -6.32 6.24 12.74
CA TYR A 313 -6.58 4.86 13.19
C TYR A 313 -7.80 4.69 14.09
N ALA A 314 -8.25 5.76 14.73
CA ALA A 314 -9.46 5.75 15.56
C ALA A 314 -10.75 5.93 14.74
N SER A 315 -10.65 6.15 13.43
CA SER A 315 -11.77 6.34 12.52
C SER A 315 -11.83 5.21 11.49
N MET A 316 -12.92 5.14 10.73
CA MET A 316 -12.92 4.38 9.49
C MET A 316 -11.82 4.96 8.58
N HIS A 317 -10.88 4.14 8.14
CA HIS A 317 -9.78 4.58 7.28
C HIS A 317 -9.41 3.56 6.22
N LEU A 318 -8.82 4.05 5.12
CA LEU A 318 -8.29 3.21 4.05
C LEU A 318 -7.05 2.49 4.56
N ILE A 319 -7.13 1.17 4.72
CA ILE A 319 -6.03 0.35 5.23
C ILE A 319 -5.24 -0.35 4.14
N GLY A 320 -5.84 -0.53 2.95
CA GLY A 320 -5.15 -1.17 1.84
C GLY A 320 -5.91 -1.10 0.53
N VAL A 321 -5.20 -1.37 -0.56
CA VAL A 321 -5.77 -1.64 -1.88
C VAL A 321 -5.24 -2.98 -2.38
N SER A 322 -6.13 -3.82 -2.88
CA SER A 322 -5.78 -5.14 -3.42
C SER A 322 -6.56 -5.41 -4.69
N GLY A 323 -5.87 -5.51 -5.82
CA GLY A 323 -6.53 -5.51 -7.13
C GLY A 323 -7.27 -4.19 -7.35
N ASN A 324 -8.54 -4.29 -7.69
CA ASN A 324 -9.43 -3.14 -7.86
C ASN A 324 -10.25 -2.84 -6.59
N TYR A 325 -9.88 -3.40 -5.44
CA TYR A 325 -10.60 -3.22 -4.19
C TYR A 325 -9.87 -2.28 -3.24
N ALA A 326 -10.55 -1.21 -2.82
CA ALA A 326 -10.17 -0.42 -1.66
C ALA A 326 -10.72 -1.08 -0.40
N ILE A 327 -9.90 -1.24 0.62
CA ILE A 327 -10.27 -1.90 1.86
C ILE A 327 -10.23 -0.84 2.96
N PHE A 328 -11.39 -0.60 3.56
CA PHE A 328 -11.52 0.30 4.70
C PHE A 328 -11.68 -0.52 5.98
N TYR A 329 -10.92 -0.16 6.99
CA TYR A 329 -11.08 -0.70 8.32
C TYR A 329 -12.01 0.19 9.14
N ILE A 330 -12.97 -0.41 9.80
CA ILE A 330 -13.93 0.26 10.69
C ILE A 330 -13.75 -0.35 12.07
N PRO A 331 -13.04 0.34 12.99
CA PRO A 331 -12.79 -0.20 14.31
C PRO A 331 -14.09 -0.29 15.13
N ALA A 332 -14.16 -1.28 16.00
CA ALA A 332 -15.27 -1.44 16.91
C ALA A 332 -15.50 -0.17 17.76
N GLY A 333 -16.75 0.24 17.88
CA GLY A 333 -17.12 1.41 18.69
C GLY A 333 -16.81 2.77 18.03
N TYR A 334 -16.46 2.81 16.74
CA TYR A 334 -16.37 4.07 16.03
C TYR A 334 -17.76 4.71 15.86
N GLU A 335 -17.93 5.93 16.34
CA GLU A 335 -19.22 6.65 16.35
C GLU A 335 -19.35 7.72 15.25
N GLY A 336 -18.36 7.80 14.33
CA GLY A 336 -18.38 8.76 13.23
C GLY A 336 -19.27 8.33 12.07
N ASP A 337 -19.15 9.05 10.95
CA ASP A 337 -19.86 8.73 9.72
C ASP A 337 -19.39 7.39 9.15
N ILE A 338 -20.29 6.43 9.12
CA ILE A 338 -20.07 5.10 8.52
C ILE A 338 -21.09 4.87 7.40
N PRO A 339 -20.73 4.11 6.35
CA PRO A 339 -21.69 3.74 5.31
C PRO A 339 -22.87 2.97 5.86
N TYR A 340 -23.97 3.03 5.14
CA TYR A 340 -25.15 2.22 5.50
C TYR A 340 -24.78 0.73 5.58
N MET A 341 -25.06 0.15 6.72
CA MET A 341 -24.85 -1.27 6.96
C MET A 341 -26.17 -2.04 6.87
N PRO A 342 -26.19 -3.21 6.25
CA PRO A 342 -27.30 -4.14 6.41
C PRO A 342 -27.56 -4.47 7.88
N ASP A 343 -28.82 -4.71 8.27
CA ASP A 343 -29.19 -4.95 9.68
C ASP A 343 -28.37 -6.09 10.33
N THR A 344 -28.03 -7.12 9.57
CA THR A 344 -27.21 -8.23 10.05
C THR A 344 -25.77 -7.81 10.36
N VAL A 345 -25.18 -6.94 9.54
CA VAL A 345 -23.84 -6.38 9.74
C VAL A 345 -23.86 -5.44 10.94
N LYS A 346 -24.87 -4.58 11.00
CA LYS A 346 -25.03 -3.63 12.10
C LYS A 346 -25.16 -4.34 13.45
N ALA A 347 -25.91 -5.43 13.52
CA ALA A 347 -26.06 -6.20 14.74
C ALA A 347 -24.73 -6.74 15.27
N GLU A 348 -23.84 -7.23 14.40
CA GLU A 348 -22.51 -7.71 14.76
C GLU A 348 -21.59 -6.56 15.19
N TYR A 349 -21.67 -5.41 14.49
CA TYR A 349 -20.92 -4.22 14.84
C TYR A 349 -21.32 -3.68 16.23
N ASP A 350 -22.61 -3.65 16.52
CA ASP A 350 -23.15 -3.23 17.83
C ASP A 350 -22.71 -4.17 18.97
N LEU A 351 -22.29 -5.41 18.65
CA LEU A 351 -21.66 -6.34 19.60
C LEU A 351 -20.15 -6.07 19.82
N GLY A 352 -19.59 -5.02 19.19
CA GLY A 352 -18.21 -4.60 19.38
C GLY A 352 -17.21 -5.33 18.47
N LYS A 353 -17.64 -5.74 17.28
CA LYS A 353 -16.74 -6.35 16.29
C LYS A 353 -16.18 -5.33 15.32
N ASP A 354 -14.91 -5.49 14.98
CA ASP A 354 -14.26 -4.77 13.88
C ASP A 354 -14.84 -5.21 12.53
N LEU A 355 -14.91 -4.27 11.59
CA LEU A 355 -15.39 -4.53 10.24
C LEU A 355 -14.35 -4.14 9.20
N PHE A 356 -14.39 -4.83 8.06
CA PHE A 356 -13.74 -4.41 6.84
C PHE A 356 -14.80 -4.14 5.77
N LEU A 357 -14.74 -2.95 5.19
CA LEU A 357 -15.53 -2.60 4.01
C LEU A 357 -14.63 -2.77 2.79
N ILE A 358 -15.00 -3.69 1.93
CA ILE A 358 -14.30 -3.99 0.67
C ILE A 358 -15.10 -3.34 -0.45
N LEU A 359 -14.52 -2.35 -1.09
CA LEU A 359 -15.17 -1.52 -2.11
C LEU A 359 -14.47 -1.68 -3.45
N ASP A 360 -15.21 -2.06 -4.49
CA ASP A 360 -14.69 -2.02 -5.85
C ASP A 360 -14.46 -0.55 -6.26
N ILE A 361 -13.22 -0.19 -6.55
CA ILE A 361 -12.84 1.17 -6.93
C ILE A 361 -13.57 1.60 -8.21
N ASN A 362 -13.89 0.69 -9.10
CA ASN A 362 -14.65 0.97 -10.31
C ASN A 362 -16.15 1.25 -10.07
N ALA A 363 -16.69 0.81 -8.91
CA ALA A 363 -18.07 1.05 -8.51
C ALA A 363 -18.25 2.37 -7.75
N ILE A 364 -17.18 3.08 -7.44
CA ILE A 364 -17.24 4.41 -6.79
C ILE A 364 -17.91 5.39 -7.76
N LYS A 365 -18.97 6.03 -7.30
CA LYS A 365 -19.78 6.99 -8.09
C LYS A 365 -19.19 8.38 -8.07
#